data_a5e608eafd52f623ca832ff9d6956ce5
#
_entry.id   a5e608eafd52f623ca832ff9d6956ce5
#
_cell.length_a   1.000
_cell.length_b   1.000
_cell.length_c   1.000
_cell.angle_alpha   90.00
_cell.angle_beta   90.00
_cell.angle_gamma   90.00
#
_symmetry.space_group_name_H-M   'P 1'
#
loop_
_entity.id
_entity.type
_entity.pdbx_description
1 polymer ?
#
loop_
_entity_poly.entity_id
_entity_poly.type
_entity_poly.pdbx_seq_one_letter_code
_entity_poly.pdbx_strand_id
1 'polypeptide(L)'
;GLGDVYKRQTDINVNDALAKDFTIDTEVEGPKVLIFHTHISEAFADSDMSKGKEEGIWGAGEYLKELLEKKYGIEVLHHDGVYDRVNGKGQVTGAYERMEPDIRQILEENPSIQVCIDMHRDGVPEGTHLVTEVNGKPTAKIMFFNGLCRLNQNGQAVPTPGLDNPYVSDNLAFSLQMQTQSAARFPEFNRKIYLNAYRFSLHMLPRSTLIEVGAQTNTKEEVHNAMEPLAEILAAVLLGVE
;
A
#
# COMPACT_ATOMS: atom_id res chain seq x y z
N GLY A 1 -1.73 26.08 -0.02
CA GLY A 1 -1.98 24.80 -0.67
C GLY A 1 -0.98 23.76 -0.16
N LEU A 2 -1.28 22.49 -0.37
CA LEU A 2 -0.43 21.35 0.01
C LEU A 2 1.04 21.53 -0.44
N GLY A 3 1.29 22.17 -1.57
CA GLY A 3 2.64 22.41 -2.09
C GLY A 3 3.56 23.26 -1.21
N ASP A 4 3.02 24.09 -0.32
CA ASP A 4 3.84 24.92 0.57
C ASP A 4 4.25 24.18 1.85
N VAL A 5 3.51 23.17 2.25
CA VAL A 5 3.85 22.30 3.38
C VAL A 5 5.10 21.47 3.05
N TYR A 6 5.25 21.05 1.80
CA TYR A 6 6.34 20.18 1.37
C TYR A 6 7.65 20.90 1.06
N LYS A 7 7.60 22.15 0.64
CA LYS A 7 8.81 22.95 0.39
C LYS A 7 9.67 23.21 1.64
N ARG A 8 9.13 22.97 2.83
CA ARG A 8 9.83 23.18 4.11
C ARG A 8 10.14 21.89 4.87
N GLN A 9 9.76 20.73 4.34
CA GLN A 9 10.09 19.41 4.90
C GLN A 9 11.33 18.83 4.22
N THR A 10 12.41 19.59 4.20
CA THR A 10 13.67 19.25 3.53
C THR A 10 14.53 18.23 4.29
N ASP A 11 13.96 17.52 5.27
CA ASP A 11 14.71 16.52 6.04
C ASP A 11 14.84 15.18 5.30
N ILE A 12 14.23 15.03 4.12
CA ILE A 12 14.37 13.84 3.29
C ILE A 12 15.35 14.13 2.17
N ASN A 13 16.56 13.61 2.32
CA ASN A 13 17.53 13.59 1.24
C ASN A 13 17.13 12.50 0.24
N VAL A 14 16.80 12.89 -0.98
CA VAL A 14 16.40 11.96 -2.05
C VAL A 14 17.49 10.93 -2.36
N ASN A 15 18.76 11.34 -2.35
CA ASN A 15 19.88 10.43 -2.60
C ASN A 15 20.00 9.38 -1.50
N ASP A 16 19.87 9.78 -0.23
CA ASP A 16 19.90 8.85 0.90
C ASP A 16 18.69 7.90 0.85
N ALA A 17 17.51 8.39 0.49
CA ALA A 17 16.31 7.59 0.34
C ALA A 17 16.43 6.55 -0.79
N LEU A 18 17.04 6.92 -1.92
CA LEU A 18 17.28 6.00 -3.03
C LEU A 18 18.42 5.01 -2.76
N ALA A 19 19.39 5.38 -1.91
CA ALA A 19 20.50 4.52 -1.52
C ALA A 19 20.17 3.56 -0.37
N LYS A 20 18.99 3.69 0.26
CA LYS A 20 18.61 2.86 1.38
C LYS A 20 18.35 1.42 0.94
N ASP A 21 18.90 0.47 1.68
CA ASP A 21 18.68 -0.95 1.42
C ASP A 21 17.32 -1.40 1.98
N PHE A 22 16.45 -1.86 1.07
CA PHE A 22 15.15 -2.45 1.39
C PHE A 22 15.08 -3.94 1.01
N THR A 23 16.20 -4.57 0.69
CA THR A 23 16.20 -6.01 0.45
C THR A 23 15.74 -6.76 1.69
N ILE A 24 15.00 -7.84 1.46
CA ILE A 24 14.53 -8.73 2.53
C ILE A 24 15.52 -9.87 2.73
N ASP A 25 15.60 -10.35 3.97
CA ASP A 25 16.31 -11.58 4.27
C ASP A 25 15.43 -12.78 3.86
N THR A 26 15.82 -13.46 2.78
CA THR A 26 15.12 -14.62 2.24
C THR A 26 15.47 -15.92 2.95
N GLU A 27 16.56 -15.97 3.72
CA GLU A 27 17.05 -17.19 4.40
C GLU A 27 16.27 -17.51 5.69
N VAL A 28 15.62 -16.52 6.29
CA VAL A 28 14.76 -16.74 7.47
C VAL A 28 13.50 -17.52 7.03
N GLU A 29 13.14 -18.60 7.71
CA GLU A 29 11.92 -19.35 7.41
C GLU A 29 10.64 -18.54 7.75
N GLY A 30 9.59 -18.74 6.96
CA GLY A 30 8.28 -18.13 7.13
C GLY A 30 8.03 -16.89 6.26
N PRO A 31 6.82 -16.31 6.34
CA PRO A 31 6.39 -15.23 5.46
C PRO A 31 7.24 -13.97 5.63
N LYS A 32 7.55 -13.30 4.52
CA LYS A 32 8.33 -12.06 4.47
C LYS A 32 7.45 -10.82 4.35
N VAL A 33 6.29 -11.00 3.74
CA VAL A 33 5.33 -9.93 3.46
C VAL A 33 4.01 -10.24 4.13
N LEU A 34 3.45 -9.25 4.81
CA LEU A 34 2.06 -9.27 5.29
C LEU A 34 1.23 -8.37 4.37
N ILE A 35 0.20 -8.93 3.74
CA ILE A 35 -0.85 -8.18 3.05
C ILE A 35 -2.10 -8.20 3.93
N PHE A 36 -2.71 -7.04 4.11
CA PHE A 36 -3.97 -6.89 4.83
C PHE A 36 -4.79 -5.73 4.25
N HIS A 37 -6.02 -5.55 4.73
CA HIS A 37 -6.94 -4.55 4.23
C HIS A 37 -7.66 -3.88 5.41
N THR A 38 -7.33 -2.64 5.74
CA THR A 38 -8.07 -1.89 6.75
C THR A 38 -9.54 -1.69 6.32
N HIS A 39 -9.79 -1.67 4.99
CA HIS A 39 -11.13 -1.59 4.40
C HIS A 39 -11.38 -2.77 3.44
N ILE A 40 -11.55 -3.99 3.99
CA ILE A 40 -11.73 -5.22 3.19
C ILE A 40 -13.00 -5.23 2.33
N SER A 41 -14.02 -4.41 2.67
CA SER A 41 -15.27 -4.33 1.89
C SER A 41 -15.17 -3.43 0.65
N GLU A 42 -14.02 -2.90 0.31
CA GLU A 42 -13.82 -2.09 -0.90
C GLU A 42 -14.04 -2.92 -2.17
N ALA A 43 -14.91 -2.38 -3.03
CA ALA A 43 -15.40 -3.05 -4.23
C ALA A 43 -15.16 -2.18 -5.48
N PHE A 44 -15.20 -2.81 -6.66
CA PHE A 44 -15.00 -2.22 -7.97
C PHE A 44 -16.32 -2.09 -8.74
N ALA A 45 -16.31 -1.50 -9.93
CA ALA A 45 -17.51 -1.19 -10.69
C ALA A 45 -18.37 -2.42 -11.05
N ASP A 46 -17.72 -3.56 -11.22
CA ASP A 46 -18.35 -4.84 -11.61
C ASP A 46 -18.29 -5.91 -10.50
N SER A 47 -17.99 -5.51 -9.26
CA SER A 47 -17.97 -6.41 -8.10
C SER A 47 -19.38 -6.85 -7.69
N ASP A 48 -19.55 -8.13 -7.41
CA ASP A 48 -20.73 -8.68 -6.74
C ASP A 48 -20.34 -9.22 -5.35
N MET A 49 -20.29 -8.32 -4.37
CA MET A 49 -19.86 -8.64 -3.01
C MET A 49 -20.75 -9.68 -2.30
N SER A 50 -21.91 -10.05 -2.88
CA SER A 50 -22.73 -11.16 -2.35
C SER A 50 -22.10 -12.53 -2.60
N LYS A 51 -21.16 -12.61 -3.54
CA LYS A 51 -20.42 -13.86 -3.85
C LYS A 51 -19.20 -14.08 -2.97
N GLY A 52 -18.75 -13.06 -2.25
CA GLY A 52 -17.62 -13.18 -1.33
C GLY A 52 -16.65 -11.99 -1.39
N LYS A 53 -15.67 -11.99 -0.50
CA LYS A 53 -14.63 -10.96 -0.42
C LYS A 53 -13.69 -10.96 -1.63
N GLU A 54 -13.60 -12.08 -2.34
CA GLU A 54 -12.80 -12.29 -3.56
C GLU A 54 -13.22 -11.36 -4.71
N GLU A 55 -14.46 -10.87 -4.66
CA GLU A 55 -15.00 -9.93 -5.63
C GLU A 55 -14.47 -8.49 -5.46
N GLY A 56 -13.84 -8.18 -4.32
CA GLY A 56 -13.30 -6.86 -3.99
C GLY A 56 -11.78 -6.82 -3.90
N ILE A 57 -11.29 -5.84 -3.14
CA ILE A 57 -9.84 -5.59 -2.96
C ILE A 57 -9.09 -6.80 -2.37
N TRP A 58 -9.76 -7.63 -1.56
CA TRP A 58 -9.16 -8.84 -1.02
C TRP A 58 -8.74 -9.82 -2.13
N GLY A 59 -9.57 -9.99 -3.16
CA GLY A 59 -9.23 -10.84 -4.30
C GLY A 59 -8.00 -10.36 -5.06
N ALA A 60 -7.80 -9.06 -5.18
CA ALA A 60 -6.58 -8.49 -5.74
C ALA A 60 -5.35 -8.79 -4.86
N GLY A 61 -5.50 -8.68 -3.53
CA GLY A 61 -4.44 -9.04 -2.57
C GLY A 61 -4.04 -10.51 -2.65
N GLU A 62 -5.02 -11.42 -2.81
CA GLU A 62 -4.76 -12.85 -2.97
C GLU A 62 -3.99 -13.13 -4.27
N TYR A 63 -4.35 -12.48 -5.36
CA TYR A 63 -3.61 -12.65 -6.61
C TYR A 63 -2.19 -12.06 -6.54
N LEU A 64 -2.00 -10.91 -5.87
CA LEU A 64 -0.68 -10.36 -5.61
C LEU A 64 0.19 -11.35 -4.81
N LYS A 65 -0.36 -11.95 -3.75
CA LYS A 65 0.29 -13.02 -2.99
C LYS A 65 0.75 -14.15 -3.89
N GLU A 66 -0.16 -14.69 -4.71
CA GLU A 66 0.18 -15.78 -5.63
C GLU A 66 1.34 -15.44 -6.57
N LEU A 67 1.37 -14.21 -7.09
CA LEU A 67 2.44 -13.74 -7.96
C LEU A 67 3.77 -13.64 -7.21
N LEU A 68 3.78 -13.07 -6.01
CA LEU A 68 4.99 -12.93 -5.20
C LEU A 68 5.57 -14.29 -4.82
N GLU A 69 4.73 -15.25 -4.44
CA GLU A 69 5.16 -16.59 -4.08
C GLU A 69 5.63 -17.40 -5.31
N LYS A 70 4.82 -17.46 -6.38
CA LYS A 70 5.08 -18.35 -7.53
C LYS A 70 6.17 -17.83 -8.46
N LYS A 71 6.25 -16.50 -8.66
CA LYS A 71 7.22 -15.92 -9.61
C LYS A 71 8.53 -15.50 -8.94
N TYR A 72 8.47 -15.06 -7.69
CA TYR A 72 9.60 -14.41 -7.02
C TYR A 72 10.08 -15.13 -5.76
N GLY A 73 9.36 -16.19 -5.33
CA GLY A 73 9.74 -16.96 -4.15
C GLY A 73 9.62 -16.18 -2.83
N ILE A 74 8.84 -15.11 -2.82
CA ILE A 74 8.58 -14.28 -1.63
C ILE A 74 7.33 -14.83 -0.93
N GLU A 75 7.51 -15.49 0.21
CA GLU A 75 6.40 -16.03 0.99
C GLU A 75 5.56 -14.91 1.62
N VAL A 76 4.23 -15.00 1.49
CA VAL A 76 3.27 -13.96 1.87
C VAL A 76 2.20 -14.49 2.82
N LEU A 77 2.01 -13.83 3.95
CA LEU A 77 0.82 -14.00 4.78
C LEU A 77 -0.22 -12.97 4.31
N HIS A 78 -1.39 -13.45 3.85
CA HIS A 78 -2.51 -12.61 3.48
C HIS A 78 -3.60 -12.70 4.54
N HIS A 79 -3.80 -11.62 5.29
CA HIS A 79 -4.74 -11.56 6.41
C HIS A 79 -6.12 -11.09 5.94
N ASP A 80 -7.17 -11.70 6.47
CA ASP A 80 -8.56 -11.48 6.08
C ASP A 80 -9.43 -10.85 7.19
N GLY A 81 -8.81 -10.15 8.12
CA GLY A 81 -9.50 -9.42 9.19
C GLY A 81 -10.47 -8.37 8.66
N VAL A 82 -11.62 -8.22 9.33
CA VAL A 82 -12.69 -7.30 8.94
C VAL A 82 -12.75 -6.14 9.92
N TYR A 83 -12.30 -4.96 9.50
CA TYR A 83 -12.16 -3.79 10.35
C TYR A 83 -13.11 -2.63 10.02
N ASP A 84 -13.65 -2.63 8.81
CA ASP A 84 -14.57 -1.62 8.28
C ASP A 84 -16.05 -1.98 8.45
N ARG A 85 -16.34 -3.02 9.25
CA ARG A 85 -17.70 -3.44 9.60
C ARG A 85 -17.81 -3.72 11.09
N VAL A 86 -18.94 -3.32 11.69
CA VAL A 86 -19.28 -3.63 13.08
C VAL A 86 -20.74 -4.14 13.14
N ASN A 87 -20.95 -5.29 13.76
CA ASN A 87 -22.27 -5.94 13.83
C ASN A 87 -22.94 -6.11 12.46
N GLY A 88 -22.15 -6.47 11.43
CA GLY A 88 -22.62 -6.68 10.06
C GLY A 88 -22.90 -5.39 9.26
N LYS A 89 -22.73 -4.20 9.84
CA LYS A 89 -22.94 -2.90 9.18
C LYS A 89 -21.60 -2.25 8.84
N GLY A 90 -21.54 -1.57 7.70
CA GLY A 90 -20.38 -0.78 7.32
C GLY A 90 -20.06 0.30 8.34
N GLN A 91 -18.83 0.36 8.82
CA GLN A 91 -18.33 1.35 9.76
C GLN A 91 -16.84 1.61 9.50
N VAL A 92 -16.56 2.52 8.59
CA VAL A 92 -15.20 2.91 8.22
C VAL A 92 -14.50 3.67 9.35
N THR A 93 -15.22 4.56 10.05
CA THR A 93 -14.66 5.30 11.19
C THR A 93 -14.19 4.33 12.28
N GLY A 94 -12.92 4.48 12.71
CA GLY A 94 -12.30 3.62 13.71
C GLY A 94 -11.76 2.29 13.15
N ALA A 95 -11.70 2.11 11.82
CA ALA A 95 -11.21 0.88 11.22
C ALA A 95 -9.71 0.67 11.52
N TYR A 96 -8.89 1.71 11.47
CA TYR A 96 -7.47 1.65 11.80
C TYR A 96 -7.22 1.26 13.27
N GLU A 97 -8.03 1.79 14.19
CA GLU A 97 -7.94 1.45 15.62
C GLU A 97 -8.35 -0.01 15.90
N ARG A 98 -9.28 -0.55 15.13
CA ARG A 98 -9.66 -1.97 15.21
C ARG A 98 -8.64 -2.90 14.59
N MET A 99 -7.99 -2.46 13.50
CA MET A 99 -6.98 -3.21 12.76
C MET A 99 -5.66 -3.34 13.55
N GLU A 100 -5.21 -2.26 14.19
CA GLU A 100 -3.88 -2.16 14.77
C GLU A 100 -3.53 -3.30 15.76
N PRO A 101 -4.38 -3.70 16.72
CA PRO A 101 -4.07 -4.78 17.64
C PRO A 101 -3.82 -6.12 16.94
N ASP A 102 -4.65 -6.47 15.96
CA ASP A 102 -4.54 -7.74 15.24
C ASP A 102 -3.26 -7.79 14.40
N ILE A 103 -2.94 -6.71 13.70
CA ILE A 103 -1.71 -6.65 12.89
C ILE A 103 -0.47 -6.72 13.78
N ARG A 104 -0.46 -6.07 14.95
CA ARG A 104 0.64 -6.18 15.91
C ARG A 104 0.81 -7.61 16.41
N GLN A 105 -0.28 -8.30 16.74
CA GLN A 105 -0.24 -9.70 17.14
C GLN A 105 0.34 -10.59 16.04
N ILE A 106 -0.11 -10.42 14.79
CA ILE A 106 0.41 -11.16 13.64
C ILE A 106 1.92 -10.97 13.49
N LEU A 107 2.42 -9.74 13.64
CA LEU A 107 3.85 -9.44 13.54
C LEU A 107 4.64 -10.04 14.70
N GLU A 108 4.09 -10.10 15.91
CA GLU A 108 4.70 -10.77 17.07
C GLU A 108 4.78 -12.30 16.87
N GLU A 109 3.73 -12.90 16.32
CA GLU A 109 3.66 -14.34 16.03
C GLU A 109 4.51 -14.76 14.82
N ASN A 110 4.79 -13.83 13.90
CA ASN A 110 5.53 -14.06 12.66
C ASN A 110 6.71 -13.09 12.50
N PRO A 111 7.78 -13.23 13.30
CA PRO A 111 8.91 -12.30 13.29
C PRO A 111 9.73 -12.32 11.98
N SER A 112 9.47 -13.25 11.08
CA SER A 112 10.03 -13.31 9.72
C SER A 112 9.45 -12.25 8.79
N ILE A 113 8.29 -11.63 9.13
CA ILE A 113 7.66 -10.59 8.33
C ILE A 113 8.50 -9.31 8.40
N GLN A 114 8.88 -8.81 7.24
CA GLN A 114 9.74 -7.64 7.07
C GLN A 114 9.03 -6.48 6.34
N VAL A 115 7.88 -6.76 5.73
CA VAL A 115 7.11 -5.81 4.91
C VAL A 115 5.63 -5.88 5.28
N CYS A 116 4.99 -4.72 5.45
CA CYS A 116 3.55 -4.58 5.64
C CYS A 116 2.92 -3.82 4.48
N ILE A 117 1.91 -4.41 3.85
CA ILE A 117 1.14 -3.80 2.76
C ILE A 117 -0.33 -3.71 3.17
N ASP A 118 -0.82 -2.50 3.38
CA ASP A 118 -2.25 -2.21 3.54
C ASP A 118 -2.82 -1.85 2.16
N MET A 119 -3.60 -2.76 1.58
CA MET A 119 -4.03 -2.65 0.21
C MET A 119 -5.48 -2.18 0.11
N HIS A 120 -5.68 -1.11 -0.65
CA HIS A 120 -6.92 -0.37 -0.80
C HIS A 120 -7.24 -0.10 -2.27
N ARG A 121 -8.44 0.42 -2.53
CA ARG A 121 -8.77 1.14 -3.75
C ARG A 121 -9.15 2.58 -3.41
N ASP A 122 -8.81 3.53 -4.28
CA ASP A 122 -9.10 4.94 -4.07
C ASP A 122 -10.61 5.26 -4.22
N GLY A 123 -11.04 6.37 -3.67
CA GLY A 123 -12.36 6.96 -3.87
C GLY A 123 -12.25 8.20 -4.76
N VAL A 124 -12.81 8.15 -5.96
CA VAL A 124 -12.75 9.24 -6.95
C VAL A 124 -14.13 9.72 -7.34
N PRO A 125 -14.28 10.97 -7.85
CA PRO A 125 -15.54 11.45 -8.41
C PRO A 125 -16.04 10.55 -9.54
N GLU A 126 -17.37 10.48 -9.70
CA GLU A 126 -17.99 9.80 -10.84
C GLU A 126 -17.43 10.34 -12.16
N GLY A 127 -17.18 9.44 -13.11
CA GLY A 127 -16.58 9.76 -14.40
C GLY A 127 -15.06 9.81 -14.41
N THR A 128 -14.39 9.69 -13.26
CA THR A 128 -12.93 9.47 -13.20
C THR A 128 -12.63 7.99 -13.34
N HIS A 129 -11.83 7.61 -14.33
CA HIS A 129 -11.40 6.24 -14.56
C HIS A 129 -9.86 6.17 -14.53
N LEU A 130 -9.32 5.48 -13.54
CA LEU A 130 -7.88 5.38 -13.28
C LEU A 130 -7.28 4.20 -14.06
N VAL A 131 -7.18 4.32 -15.37
CA VAL A 131 -6.72 3.25 -16.26
C VAL A 131 -5.52 3.69 -17.10
N THR A 132 -4.66 2.75 -17.42
CA THR A 132 -3.57 2.84 -18.40
C THR A 132 -3.47 1.52 -19.14
N GLU A 133 -2.49 1.38 -20.03
CA GLU A 133 -2.18 0.13 -20.70
C GLU A 133 -0.81 -0.38 -20.24
N VAL A 134 -0.74 -1.64 -19.81
CA VAL A 134 0.51 -2.33 -19.48
C VAL A 134 0.52 -3.66 -20.25
N ASN A 135 1.55 -3.86 -21.05
CA ASN A 135 1.71 -5.07 -21.88
C ASN A 135 0.49 -5.39 -22.77
N GLY A 136 -0.17 -4.35 -23.30
CA GLY A 136 -1.35 -4.48 -24.16
C GLY A 136 -2.65 -4.80 -23.41
N LYS A 137 -2.68 -4.70 -22.07
CA LYS A 137 -3.86 -4.96 -21.24
C LYS A 137 -4.33 -3.68 -20.56
N PRO A 138 -5.65 -3.42 -20.47
CA PRO A 138 -6.19 -2.34 -19.66
C PRO A 138 -5.87 -2.61 -18.20
N THR A 139 -5.22 -1.66 -17.54
CA THR A 139 -4.61 -1.85 -16.22
C THR A 139 -4.96 -0.69 -15.32
N ALA A 140 -5.47 -0.97 -14.12
CA ALA A 140 -5.76 0.05 -13.13
C ALA A 140 -4.46 0.74 -12.69
N LYS A 141 -4.47 2.09 -12.62
CA LYS A 141 -3.33 2.85 -12.09
C LYS A 141 -3.23 2.66 -10.58
N ILE A 142 -2.01 2.55 -10.06
CA ILE A 142 -1.76 2.46 -8.62
C ILE A 142 -1.25 3.77 -8.04
N MET A 143 -1.31 3.90 -6.71
CA MET A 143 -0.75 5.04 -5.98
C MET A 143 -0.15 4.55 -4.66
N PHE A 144 1.10 4.91 -4.39
CA PHE A 144 1.68 4.76 -3.06
C PHE A 144 1.25 5.92 -2.18
N PHE A 145 0.75 5.59 -0.99
CA PHE A 145 0.18 6.53 -0.05
C PHE A 145 1.03 6.59 1.23
N ASN A 146 1.36 7.79 1.69
CA ASN A 146 2.17 7.97 2.89
C ASN A 146 1.53 8.92 3.90
N GLY A 147 1.50 8.47 5.16
CA GLY A 147 1.11 9.26 6.31
C GLY A 147 2.32 9.96 6.92
N LEU A 148 2.29 11.28 6.99
CA LEU A 148 3.39 12.08 7.51
C LEU A 148 3.33 12.30 9.02
N CYS A 149 2.19 12.01 9.67
CA CYS A 149 1.95 12.22 11.10
C CYS A 149 2.23 13.68 11.54
N ARG A 150 1.98 14.62 10.64
CA ARG A 150 2.24 16.06 10.85
C ARG A 150 1.09 16.91 10.33
N LEU A 151 0.74 17.93 11.11
CA LEU A 151 -0.23 18.96 10.74
C LEU A 151 0.48 20.26 10.39
N ASN A 152 -0.10 21.03 9.47
CA ASN A 152 0.36 22.39 9.22
C ASN A 152 -0.26 23.33 10.26
N GLN A 153 0.58 23.89 11.12
CA GLN A 153 0.19 24.96 12.06
C GLN A 153 0.97 26.22 11.72
N ASN A 154 0.28 27.22 11.22
CA ASN A 154 0.87 28.53 10.85
C ASN A 154 2.07 28.43 9.87
N GLY A 155 2.00 27.51 8.92
CA GLY A 155 3.06 27.28 7.94
C GLY A 155 4.23 26.42 8.42
N GLN A 156 4.13 25.86 9.62
CA GLN A 156 5.10 24.89 10.17
C GLN A 156 4.48 23.50 10.24
N ALA A 157 5.25 22.47 9.87
CA ALA A 157 4.86 21.08 10.03
C ALA A 157 5.14 20.64 11.47
N VAL A 158 4.09 20.45 12.28
CA VAL A 158 4.19 19.98 13.66
C VAL A 158 3.69 18.55 13.79
N PRO A 159 4.32 17.71 14.64
CA PRO A 159 3.85 16.37 14.89
C PRO A 159 2.38 16.35 15.34
N THR A 160 1.60 15.40 14.83
CA THR A 160 0.22 15.19 15.24
C THR A 160 0.22 14.43 16.57
N PRO A 161 -0.32 14.99 17.68
CA PRO A 161 -0.34 14.33 18.96
C PRO A 161 -1.02 12.95 18.89
N GLY A 162 -0.38 11.92 19.48
CA GLY A 162 -0.92 10.56 19.54
C GLY A 162 -0.84 9.79 18.21
N LEU A 163 -0.22 10.34 17.18
CA LEU A 163 -0.02 9.66 15.89
C LEU A 163 1.48 9.50 15.59
N ASP A 164 2.25 9.00 16.55
CA ASP A 164 3.67 8.78 16.36
C ASP A 164 3.93 7.67 15.34
N ASN A 165 4.84 7.95 14.40
CA ASN A 165 5.38 6.97 13.47
C ASN A 165 6.91 7.14 13.39
N PRO A 166 7.69 6.23 13.96
CA PRO A 166 9.16 6.32 13.91
C PRO A 166 9.72 6.05 12.51
N TYR A 167 8.91 5.49 11.61
CA TYR A 167 9.31 5.01 10.29
C TYR A 167 8.91 5.92 9.11
N VAL A 168 8.47 7.16 9.36
CA VAL A 168 8.03 8.08 8.27
C VAL A 168 9.09 8.20 7.18
N SER A 169 10.37 8.36 7.56
CA SER A 169 11.48 8.46 6.60
C SER A 169 11.67 7.16 5.81
N ASP A 170 11.51 6.01 6.47
CA ASP A 170 11.64 4.68 5.84
C ASP A 170 10.49 4.42 4.87
N ASN A 171 9.26 4.68 5.30
CA ASN A 171 8.07 4.50 4.47
C ASN A 171 8.14 5.37 3.20
N LEU A 172 8.59 6.63 3.33
CA LEU A 172 8.77 7.52 2.18
C LEU A 172 9.88 7.05 1.24
N ALA A 173 11.01 6.58 1.79
CA ALA A 173 12.10 6.04 0.99
C ALA A 173 11.67 4.77 0.25
N PHE A 174 10.94 3.88 0.91
CA PHE A 174 10.38 2.66 0.32
C PHE A 174 9.41 2.98 -0.83
N SER A 175 8.46 3.88 -0.61
CA SER A 175 7.56 4.35 -1.66
C SER A 175 8.29 5.03 -2.83
N LEU A 176 9.34 5.81 -2.55
CA LEU A 176 10.13 6.46 -3.59
C LEU A 176 10.87 5.44 -4.47
N GLN A 177 11.46 4.41 -3.88
CA GLN A 177 12.14 3.37 -4.64
C GLN A 177 11.16 2.58 -5.50
N MET A 178 10.00 2.19 -4.96
CA MET A 178 8.94 1.55 -5.73
C MET A 178 8.43 2.45 -6.87
N GLN A 179 8.24 3.75 -6.63
CA GLN A 179 7.86 4.73 -7.65
C GLN A 179 8.90 4.82 -8.76
N THR A 180 10.18 4.79 -8.41
CA THR A 180 11.30 4.86 -9.37
C THR A 180 11.34 3.60 -10.23
N GLN A 181 11.21 2.42 -9.65
CA GLN A 181 11.12 1.15 -10.37
C GLN A 181 9.92 1.13 -11.31
N SER A 182 8.76 1.61 -10.82
CA SER A 182 7.55 1.71 -11.64
C SER A 182 7.74 2.64 -12.85
N ALA A 183 8.31 3.82 -12.64
CA ALA A 183 8.54 4.78 -13.73
C ALA A 183 9.51 4.27 -14.80
N ALA A 184 10.48 3.45 -14.38
CA ALA A 184 11.46 2.86 -15.30
C ALA A 184 10.89 1.71 -16.13
N ARG A 185 10.03 0.86 -15.52
CA ARG A 185 9.53 -0.38 -16.12
C ARG A 185 8.16 -0.20 -16.79
N PHE A 186 7.28 0.55 -16.16
CA PHE A 186 5.87 0.71 -16.52
C PHE A 186 5.48 2.20 -16.51
N PRO A 187 5.90 3.00 -17.49
CA PRO A 187 5.52 4.40 -17.60
C PRO A 187 3.99 4.56 -17.52
N GLU A 188 3.50 5.58 -16.82
CA GLU A 188 2.08 5.87 -16.62
C GLU A 188 1.29 4.89 -15.70
N PHE A 189 1.90 3.81 -15.21
CA PHE A 189 1.23 2.88 -14.31
C PHE A 189 0.99 3.49 -12.93
N ASN A 190 2.00 4.18 -12.38
CA ASN A 190 1.87 4.84 -11.08
C ASN A 190 1.34 6.26 -11.21
N ARG A 191 0.42 6.60 -10.33
CA ARG A 191 0.12 7.99 -9.96
C ARG A 191 1.24 8.53 -9.07
N LYS A 192 1.26 9.86 -8.85
CA LYS A 192 2.23 10.48 -7.92
C LYS A 192 2.00 9.96 -6.50
N ILE A 193 3.06 9.76 -5.74
CA ILE A 193 2.99 9.44 -4.31
C ILE A 193 2.08 10.46 -3.62
N TYR A 194 1.10 9.97 -2.88
CA TYR A 194 0.19 10.80 -2.10
C TYR A 194 0.70 10.93 -0.66
N LEU A 195 0.61 12.15 -0.14
CA LEU A 195 1.10 12.47 1.20
C LEU A 195 -0.05 13.05 2.03
N ASN A 196 -0.31 12.49 3.19
CA ASN A 196 -1.38 12.89 4.09
C ASN A 196 -0.87 13.18 5.50
N ALA A 197 -1.63 13.95 6.28
CA ALA A 197 -1.25 14.39 7.62
C ALA A 197 -1.38 13.31 8.71
N TYR A 198 -2.14 12.24 8.45
CA TYR A 198 -2.42 11.20 9.45
C TYR A 198 -1.39 10.05 9.38
N ARG A 199 -1.54 9.08 10.29
CA ARG A 199 -0.62 7.94 10.44
C ARG A 199 -0.98 6.74 9.58
N PHE A 200 -2.29 6.45 9.47
CA PHE A 200 -2.80 5.21 8.85
C PHE A 200 -2.17 3.96 9.48
N SER A 201 -1.89 2.93 8.69
CA SER A 201 -1.26 1.67 9.10
C SER A 201 0.28 1.68 9.04
N LEU A 202 0.91 2.82 8.69
CA LEU A 202 2.32 2.87 8.25
C LEU A 202 3.37 2.81 9.37
N HIS A 203 2.95 2.76 10.62
CA HIS A 203 3.84 2.74 11.80
C HIS A 203 4.16 1.31 12.28
N MET A 204 3.77 0.30 11.53
CA MET A 204 3.95 -1.10 11.91
C MET A 204 5.40 -1.56 11.73
N LEU A 205 5.98 -1.28 10.57
CA LEU A 205 7.36 -1.63 10.20
C LEU A 205 8.01 -0.52 9.36
N PRO A 206 9.36 -0.48 9.26
CA PRO A 206 10.06 0.42 8.34
C PRO A 206 9.60 0.27 6.87
N ARG A 207 9.39 -0.96 6.41
CA ARG A 207 8.88 -1.29 5.08
C ARG A 207 7.35 -1.42 5.10
N SER A 208 6.65 -0.39 5.59
CA SER A 208 5.19 -0.31 5.51
C SER A 208 4.78 0.60 4.37
N THR A 209 3.79 0.17 3.60
CA THR A 209 3.18 0.96 2.53
C THR A 209 1.67 0.75 2.50
N LEU A 210 0.93 1.81 2.16
CA LEU A 210 -0.47 1.72 1.76
C LEU A 210 -0.52 1.91 0.25
N ILE A 211 -1.21 1.01 -0.43
CA ILE A 211 -1.30 1.01 -1.89
C ILE A 211 -2.75 1.14 -2.31
N GLU A 212 -3.07 2.21 -3.03
CA GLU A 212 -4.35 2.36 -3.71
C GLU A 212 -4.26 1.72 -5.09
N VAL A 213 -5.11 0.74 -5.37
CA VAL A 213 -5.17 0.03 -6.65
C VAL A 213 -6.44 0.45 -7.39
N GLY A 214 -6.31 1.31 -8.37
CA GLY A 214 -7.44 1.89 -9.07
C GLY A 214 -8.39 2.64 -8.13
N ALA A 215 -9.68 2.61 -8.46
CA ALA A 215 -10.76 3.22 -7.69
C ALA A 215 -12.05 2.41 -7.87
N GLN A 216 -13.15 2.84 -7.20
CA GLN A 216 -14.47 2.21 -7.35
C GLN A 216 -15.02 2.20 -8.79
N THR A 217 -14.42 2.96 -9.68
CA THR A 217 -14.79 3.06 -11.09
C THR A 217 -14.03 2.10 -12.00
N ASN A 218 -12.99 1.44 -11.49
CA ASN A 218 -12.24 0.42 -12.22
C ASN A 218 -12.98 -0.92 -12.20
N THR A 219 -12.73 -1.76 -13.21
CA THR A 219 -13.20 -3.14 -13.25
C THR A 219 -12.23 -4.06 -12.49
N LYS A 220 -12.73 -5.22 -12.07
CA LYS A 220 -11.90 -6.28 -11.46
C LYS A 220 -10.78 -6.74 -12.40
N GLU A 221 -11.05 -6.81 -13.70
CA GLU A 221 -10.05 -7.18 -14.71
C GLU A 221 -8.89 -6.18 -14.76
N GLU A 222 -9.19 -4.87 -14.77
CA GLU A 222 -8.15 -3.83 -14.74
C GLU A 222 -7.30 -3.89 -13.47
N VAL A 223 -7.93 -4.17 -12.33
CA VAL A 223 -7.25 -4.33 -11.04
C VAL A 223 -6.41 -5.60 -11.01
N HIS A 224 -6.93 -6.71 -11.51
CA HIS A 224 -6.20 -7.97 -11.64
C HIS A 224 -4.96 -7.79 -12.53
N ASN A 225 -5.09 -7.11 -13.67
CA ASN A 225 -3.98 -6.79 -14.56
C ASN A 225 -2.91 -5.91 -13.89
N ALA A 226 -3.28 -5.08 -12.90
CA ALA A 226 -2.35 -4.25 -12.15
C ALA A 226 -1.45 -5.03 -11.19
N MET A 227 -1.83 -6.25 -10.80
CA MET A 227 -1.06 -7.05 -9.84
C MET A 227 0.25 -7.57 -10.44
N GLU A 228 0.30 -7.87 -11.73
CA GLU A 228 1.53 -8.34 -12.38
C GLU A 228 2.66 -7.28 -12.33
N PRO A 229 2.46 -6.03 -12.81
CA PRO A 229 3.48 -5.00 -12.68
C PRO A 229 3.74 -4.59 -11.23
N LEU A 230 2.74 -4.61 -10.34
CA LEU A 230 2.96 -4.34 -8.91
C LEU A 230 3.86 -5.39 -8.26
N ALA A 231 3.64 -6.68 -8.53
CA ALA A 231 4.50 -7.75 -8.02
C ALA A 231 5.94 -7.61 -8.51
N GLU A 232 6.14 -7.23 -9.79
CA GLU A 232 7.47 -7.01 -10.34
C GLU A 232 8.19 -5.82 -9.68
N ILE A 233 7.48 -4.71 -9.45
CA ILE A 233 8.03 -3.53 -8.73
C ILE A 233 8.44 -3.89 -7.30
N LEU A 234 7.57 -4.60 -6.58
CA LEU A 234 7.86 -5.06 -5.21
C LEU A 234 9.08 -5.99 -5.21
N ALA A 235 9.12 -6.98 -6.09
CA ALA A 235 10.24 -7.92 -6.19
C ALA A 235 11.55 -7.20 -6.53
N ALA A 236 11.53 -6.23 -7.44
CA ALA A 236 12.73 -5.45 -7.79
C ALA A 236 13.33 -4.75 -6.56
N VAL A 237 12.50 -4.13 -5.71
CA VAL A 237 12.97 -3.45 -4.49
C VAL A 237 13.35 -4.44 -3.39
N LEU A 238 12.53 -5.49 -3.18
CA LEU A 238 12.71 -6.41 -2.05
C LEU A 238 13.80 -7.46 -2.27
N LEU A 239 14.13 -7.77 -3.52
CA LEU A 239 15.21 -8.71 -3.86
C LEU A 239 16.45 -8.02 -4.41
N GLY A 240 16.40 -6.69 -4.63
CA GLY A 240 17.51 -5.92 -5.19
C GLY A 240 17.86 -6.35 -6.63
N VAL A 241 16.88 -6.81 -7.41
CA VAL A 241 17.08 -7.25 -8.80
C VAL A 241 16.77 -6.12 -9.78
N GLU A 242 17.67 -5.96 -10.78
CA GLU A 242 17.51 -4.97 -11.85
C GLU A 242 16.43 -5.35 -12.88
#